data_ec2bcb60cb4da068ed3f7d9859517d03
#
_entry.id   ec2bcb60cb4da068ed3f7d9859517d03
#
_cell.length_a   1.000
_cell.length_b   1.000
_cell.length_c   1.000
_cell.angle_alpha   90.00
_cell.angle_beta   90.00
_cell.angle_gamma   90.00
#
_symmetry.space_group_name_H-M   'P 1'
#
loop_
_entity.id
_entity.type
_entity.pdbx_description
1 polymer ?
#
loop_
_entity_poly.entity_id
_entity_poly.type
_entity_poly.pdbx_seq_one_letter_code
_entity_poly.pdbx_strand_id
1 'polypeptide(L)'
;WEDFPARLGEVDMVISSTGSPSCVLTREMVARALSLRRGRSLFVIDIAMPRDVEEKVGSLEGAYLYALSDLEAVVAENLSCRLREVEAAGEIVREEAQTFFSRGPLSAVDLQARPIRP
;
A
#
# COMPACT_ATOMS: atom_id res chain seq x y z
N TRP A 1 26.39 8.99 -1.47
CA TRP A 1 26.24 7.76 -2.26
C TRP A 1 27.21 6.65 -1.82
N GLU A 2 28.42 6.99 -1.41
CA GLU A 2 29.45 6.01 -1.05
C GLU A 2 29.02 5.06 0.08
N ASP A 3 28.23 5.53 1.04
CA ASP A 3 27.75 4.75 2.18
C ASP A 3 26.43 3.96 1.88
N PHE A 4 25.80 4.20 0.73
CA PHE A 4 24.52 3.61 0.41
C PHE A 4 24.50 2.07 0.45
N PRO A 5 25.49 1.35 -0.14
CA PRO A 5 25.51 -0.11 -0.07
C PRO A 5 25.63 -0.68 1.34
N ALA A 6 26.35 0.01 2.24
CA ALA A 6 26.48 -0.41 3.63
C ALA A 6 25.17 -0.26 4.39
N ARG A 7 24.41 0.81 4.13
CA ARG A 7 23.14 1.08 4.80
C ARG A 7 22.01 0.15 4.36
N LEU A 8 22.09 -0.49 3.21
CA LEU A 8 21.09 -1.48 2.78
C LEU A 8 20.93 -2.66 3.76
N GLY A 9 21.96 -2.99 4.52
CA GLY A 9 21.90 -4.00 5.57
C GLY A 9 21.11 -3.58 6.81
N GLU A 10 20.90 -2.28 7.02
CA GLU A 10 20.30 -1.70 8.23
C GLU A 10 18.80 -1.41 8.08
N VAL A 11 18.33 -1.16 6.85
CA VAL A 11 16.92 -0.79 6.56
C VAL A 11 16.10 -1.99 6.15
N ASP A 12 14.80 -1.97 6.40
CA ASP A 12 13.90 -3.05 6.00
C ASP A 12 13.15 -2.75 4.69
N MET A 13 13.13 -1.47 4.29
CA MET A 13 12.49 -1.03 3.05
C MET A 13 13.37 0.01 2.34
N VAL A 14 13.43 -0.11 1.01
CA VAL A 14 14.05 0.85 0.11
C VAL A 14 13.02 1.29 -0.91
N ILE A 15 12.88 2.60 -1.09
CA ILE A 15 12.08 3.16 -2.18
C ILE A 15 13.03 3.88 -3.10
N SER A 16 13.04 3.50 -4.38
CA SER A 16 13.88 4.12 -5.42
C SER A 16 13.02 4.89 -6.40
N SER A 17 13.43 6.15 -6.64
CA SER A 17 12.74 7.09 -7.53
C SER A 17 13.76 8.09 -8.05
N THR A 18 14.76 7.63 -8.81
CA THR A 18 15.77 8.52 -9.39
C THR A 18 15.51 8.76 -10.87
N GLY A 19 16.20 9.72 -11.45
CA GLY A 19 16.22 9.94 -12.91
C GLY A 19 17.47 9.33 -13.56
N SER A 20 18.07 8.33 -12.96
CA SER A 20 19.28 7.68 -13.49
C SER A 20 18.98 6.96 -14.81
N PRO A 21 19.83 7.10 -15.83
CA PRO A 21 19.69 6.34 -17.06
C PRO A 21 20.05 4.86 -16.93
N SER A 22 20.62 4.45 -15.80
CA SER A 22 21.02 3.08 -15.50
C SER A 22 20.59 2.66 -14.10
N CYS A 23 20.47 1.35 -13.87
CA CYS A 23 20.14 0.83 -12.55
C CYS A 23 21.16 1.30 -11.49
N VAL A 24 20.66 1.81 -10.39
CA VAL A 24 21.46 2.27 -9.24
C VAL A 24 21.55 1.21 -8.15
N LEU A 25 20.59 0.26 -8.12
CA LEU A 25 20.56 -0.85 -7.18
C LEU A 25 20.72 -2.17 -7.94
N THR A 26 21.90 -2.77 -7.82
CA THR A 26 22.25 -4.01 -8.52
C THR A 26 21.93 -5.23 -7.66
N ARG A 27 21.80 -6.38 -8.33
CA ARG A 27 21.63 -7.69 -7.67
C ARG A 27 22.74 -7.99 -6.66
N GLU A 28 23.99 -7.64 -7.00
CA GLU A 28 25.15 -7.90 -6.12
C GLU A 28 25.10 -7.07 -4.84
N MET A 29 24.69 -5.79 -4.95
CA MET A 29 24.54 -4.92 -3.78
C MET A 29 23.48 -5.47 -2.83
N VAL A 30 22.32 -5.89 -3.34
CA VAL A 30 21.25 -6.45 -2.55
C VAL A 30 21.63 -7.80 -1.95
N ALA A 31 22.26 -8.69 -2.72
CA ALA A 31 22.75 -9.99 -2.22
C ALA A 31 23.74 -9.82 -1.06
N ARG A 32 24.66 -8.85 -1.17
CA ARG A 32 25.58 -8.52 -0.10
C ARG A 32 24.87 -7.97 1.13
N ALA A 33 23.90 -7.09 0.94
CA ALA A 33 23.09 -6.56 2.05
C ALA A 33 22.34 -7.68 2.76
N LEU A 34 21.67 -8.59 2.03
CA LEU A 34 20.93 -9.71 2.58
C LEU A 34 21.81 -10.63 3.42
N SER A 35 23.06 -10.90 3.01
CA SER A 35 23.99 -11.72 3.80
C SER A 35 24.31 -11.14 5.18
N LEU A 36 24.21 -9.82 5.35
CA LEU A 36 24.45 -9.12 6.61
C LEU A 36 23.19 -9.05 7.52
N ARG A 37 22.00 -9.32 6.96
CA ARG A 37 20.71 -9.09 7.62
C ARG A 37 20.23 -10.23 8.53
N ARG A 38 20.98 -11.32 8.64
CA ARG A 38 20.64 -12.47 9.52
C ARG A 38 19.23 -13.03 9.27
N GLY A 39 18.83 -13.16 8.00
CA GLY A 39 17.52 -13.71 7.61
C GLY A 39 16.37 -12.70 7.59
N ARG A 40 16.61 -11.42 7.89
CA ARG A 40 15.57 -10.37 7.71
C ARG A 40 15.40 -10.05 6.24
N SER A 41 14.14 -10.00 5.78
CA SER A 41 13.81 -9.64 4.40
C SER A 41 14.07 -8.17 4.09
N LEU A 42 14.30 -7.86 2.80
CA LEU A 42 14.42 -6.50 2.28
C LEU A 42 13.31 -6.26 1.26
N PHE A 43 12.47 -5.26 1.51
CA PHE A 43 11.47 -4.80 0.56
C PHE A 43 12.06 -3.68 -0.29
N VAL A 44 11.95 -3.82 -1.60
CA VAL A 44 12.47 -2.84 -2.58
C VAL A 44 11.31 -2.39 -3.46
N ILE A 45 11.02 -1.11 -3.46
CA ILE A 45 9.95 -0.50 -4.27
C ILE A 45 10.62 0.42 -5.28
N ASP A 46 10.50 0.06 -6.56
CA ASP A 46 11.07 0.81 -7.69
C ASP A 46 9.96 1.57 -8.42
N ILE A 47 9.88 2.88 -8.18
CA ILE A 47 8.93 3.78 -8.86
C ILE A 47 9.63 4.70 -9.87
N ALA A 48 10.87 4.39 -10.25
CA ALA A 48 11.63 5.15 -11.22
C ALA A 48 11.27 4.79 -12.68
N MET A 49 11.38 5.77 -13.55
CA MET A 49 11.36 5.58 -15.00
C MET A 49 12.53 6.35 -15.64
N PRO A 50 13.49 5.66 -16.27
CA PRO A 50 13.65 4.21 -16.34
C PRO A 50 13.91 3.55 -14.98
N ARG A 51 13.86 2.19 -14.90
CA ARG A 51 14.03 1.44 -13.65
C ARG A 51 15.37 1.67 -12.99
N ASP A 52 15.35 1.90 -11.69
CA ASP A 52 16.54 2.06 -10.85
C ASP A 52 17.11 0.72 -10.35
N VAL A 53 16.27 -0.31 -10.29
CA VAL A 53 16.58 -1.60 -9.68
C VAL A 53 16.67 -2.69 -10.74
N GLU A 54 17.75 -3.47 -10.70
CA GLU A 54 17.88 -4.63 -11.58
C GLU A 54 16.77 -5.65 -11.32
N GLU A 55 16.11 -6.13 -12.37
CA GLU A 55 15.02 -7.10 -12.28
C GLU A 55 15.45 -8.39 -11.55
N LYS A 56 16.71 -8.80 -11.72
CA LYS A 56 17.31 -9.96 -11.06
C LYS A 56 17.33 -9.87 -9.52
N VAL A 57 17.09 -8.70 -8.94
CA VAL A 57 16.93 -8.53 -7.48
C VAL A 57 15.72 -9.32 -6.98
N GLY A 58 14.64 -9.39 -7.74
CA GLY A 58 13.44 -10.16 -7.39
C GLY A 58 13.65 -11.67 -7.31
N SER A 59 14.75 -12.20 -7.86
CA SER A 59 15.11 -13.62 -7.77
C SER A 59 15.94 -13.99 -6.53
N LEU A 60 16.30 -13.00 -5.69
CA LEU A 60 17.06 -13.24 -4.48
C LEU A 60 16.13 -13.67 -3.34
N GLU A 61 16.49 -14.74 -2.65
CA GLU A 61 15.79 -15.16 -1.44
C GLU A 61 15.90 -14.08 -0.36
N GLY A 62 14.76 -13.66 0.18
CA GLY A 62 14.67 -12.58 1.16
C GLY A 62 14.60 -11.18 0.56
N ALA A 63 14.64 -11.00 -0.76
CA ALA A 63 14.32 -9.74 -1.42
C ALA A 63 12.90 -9.78 -2.00
N TYR A 64 12.15 -8.72 -1.80
CA TYR A 64 10.82 -8.51 -2.38
C TYR A 64 10.87 -7.26 -3.23
N LEU A 65 10.90 -7.41 -4.55
CA LEU A 65 10.94 -6.30 -5.49
C LEU A 65 9.54 -6.01 -6.03
N TYR A 66 9.11 -4.77 -5.87
CA TYR A 66 7.86 -4.24 -6.43
C TYR A 66 8.19 -3.11 -7.40
N ALA A 67 7.74 -3.23 -8.62
CA ALA A 67 7.82 -2.18 -9.62
C ALA A 67 6.55 -1.32 -9.62
N LEU A 68 6.57 -0.20 -10.34
CA LEU A 68 5.42 0.68 -10.48
C LEU A 68 4.18 -0.06 -11.01
N SER A 69 4.34 -0.98 -11.96
CA SER A 69 3.27 -1.83 -12.50
C SER A 69 2.61 -2.73 -11.44
N ASP A 70 3.39 -3.23 -10.49
CA ASP A 70 2.87 -4.08 -9.43
C ASP A 70 2.01 -3.26 -8.44
N LEU A 71 2.41 -2.00 -8.20
CA LEU A 71 1.64 -1.06 -7.38
C LEU A 71 0.32 -0.67 -8.05
N GLU A 72 0.30 -0.49 -9.36
CA GLU A 72 -0.93 -0.24 -10.13
C GLU A 72 -1.94 -1.38 -9.98
N ALA A 73 -1.48 -2.63 -10.01
CA ALA A 73 -2.32 -3.80 -9.80
C ALA A 73 -2.94 -3.82 -8.39
N VAL A 74 -2.15 -3.53 -7.36
CA VAL A 74 -2.63 -3.43 -5.97
C VAL A 74 -3.65 -2.30 -5.80
N VAL A 75 -3.42 -1.15 -6.43
CA VAL A 75 -4.36 -0.01 -6.42
C VAL A 75 -5.68 -0.40 -7.07
N ALA A 76 -5.65 -1.08 -8.22
CA ALA A 76 -6.86 -1.52 -8.92
C ALA A 76 -7.68 -2.52 -8.08
N GLU A 77 -7.03 -3.47 -7.41
CA GLU A 77 -7.68 -4.41 -6.51
C GLU A 77 -8.32 -3.70 -5.31
N ASN A 78 -7.58 -2.82 -4.65
CA ASN A 78 -8.09 -2.03 -3.53
C ASN A 78 -9.28 -1.14 -3.93
N LEU A 79 -9.25 -0.55 -5.14
CA LEU A 79 -10.35 0.25 -5.64
C LEU A 79 -11.62 -0.59 -5.83
N SER A 80 -11.49 -1.80 -6.37
CA SER A 80 -12.62 -2.73 -6.55
C SER A 80 -13.23 -3.15 -5.21
N CYS A 81 -12.42 -3.36 -4.16
CA CYS A 81 -12.90 -3.62 -2.81
C CYS A 81 -13.68 -2.42 -2.26
N ARG A 82 -13.14 -1.22 -2.39
CA ARG A 82 -13.80 0.01 -1.92
C ARG A 82 -15.13 0.26 -2.62
N LEU A 83 -15.25 -0.02 -3.91
CA LEU A 83 -16.51 0.13 -4.64
C LEU A 83 -17.61 -0.80 -4.09
N ARG A 84 -17.28 -2.05 -3.74
CA ARG A 84 -18.21 -2.96 -3.08
C ARG A 84 -18.69 -2.47 -1.73
N GLU A 85 -17.78 -1.89 -0.92
CA GLU A 85 -18.14 -1.30 0.38
C GLU A 85 -19.04 -0.06 0.23
N VAL A 86 -18.86 0.73 -0.84
CA VAL A 86 -19.71 1.87 -1.16
C VAL A 86 -21.13 1.42 -1.49
N GLU A 87 -21.30 0.32 -2.24
CA GLU A 87 -22.62 -0.25 -2.55
C GLU A 87 -23.33 -0.70 -1.26
N ALA A 88 -22.64 -1.47 -0.41
CA ALA A 88 -23.18 -1.91 0.87
C ALA A 88 -23.55 -0.74 1.80
N ALA A 89 -22.69 0.28 1.89
CA ALA A 89 -22.98 1.49 2.64
C ALA A 89 -24.21 2.25 2.07
N GLY A 90 -24.33 2.28 0.73
CA GLY A 90 -25.47 2.91 0.04
C GLY A 90 -26.81 2.22 0.35
N GLU A 91 -26.82 0.90 0.52
CA GLU A 91 -28.01 0.15 0.94
C GLU A 91 -28.40 0.51 2.36
N ILE A 92 -27.47 0.53 3.29
CA ILE A 92 -27.71 0.93 4.69
C ILE A 92 -28.29 2.35 4.77
N VAL A 93 -27.70 3.29 4.04
CA VAL A 93 -28.17 4.67 4.00
C VAL A 93 -29.61 4.75 3.44
N ARG A 94 -29.90 3.96 2.40
CA ARG A 94 -31.23 3.93 1.78
C ARG A 94 -32.27 3.37 2.74
N GLU A 95 -31.98 2.28 3.44
CA GLU A 95 -32.86 1.66 4.43
C GLU A 95 -33.14 2.59 5.61
N GLU A 96 -32.10 3.25 6.14
CA GLU A 96 -32.25 4.20 7.24
C GLU A 96 -33.05 5.45 6.81
N ALA A 97 -32.80 5.95 5.60
CA ALA A 97 -33.57 7.07 5.05
C ALA A 97 -35.06 6.71 4.88
N GLN A 98 -35.35 5.52 4.32
CA GLN A 98 -36.73 5.05 4.19
C GLN A 98 -37.43 4.91 5.55
N THR A 99 -36.69 4.36 6.52
CA THR A 99 -37.19 4.24 7.90
C THR A 99 -37.46 5.60 8.52
N PHE A 100 -36.59 6.57 8.29
CA PHE A 100 -36.79 7.96 8.76
C PHE A 100 -38.03 8.60 8.14
N PHE A 101 -38.19 8.53 6.82
CA PHE A 101 -39.34 9.14 6.15
C PHE A 101 -40.67 8.43 6.46
N SER A 102 -40.67 7.12 6.71
CA SER A 102 -41.88 6.36 7.06
C SER A 102 -42.41 6.66 8.46
N ARG A 103 -41.55 7.11 9.37
CA ARG A 103 -41.93 7.48 10.74
C ARG A 103 -42.58 8.87 10.87
N GLY A 104 -42.67 9.66 9.80
CA GLY A 104 -43.19 11.02 9.80
C GLY A 104 -42.22 12.03 10.43
N PRO A 105 -42.58 13.31 10.51
CA PRO A 105 -41.71 14.33 11.07
C PRO A 105 -41.44 14.03 12.57
N LEU A 106 -40.13 13.86 12.86
CA LEU A 106 -39.66 13.63 14.24
C LEU A 106 -40.12 14.80 15.15
N SER A 107 -40.78 14.48 16.25
CA SER A 107 -40.97 15.48 17.30
C SER A 107 -39.63 15.79 17.95
N ALA A 108 -39.44 17.02 18.45
CA ALA A 108 -38.18 17.46 19.06
C ALA A 108 -37.71 16.60 20.26
N VAL A 109 -38.60 15.75 20.77
CA VAL A 109 -38.35 14.83 21.89
C VAL A 109 -37.58 13.58 21.43
N ASP A 110 -37.74 13.13 20.17
CA ASP A 110 -37.10 11.91 19.66
C ASP A 110 -35.61 12.08 19.35
N LEU A 111 -35.12 13.30 19.17
CA LEU A 111 -33.72 13.61 18.90
C LEU A 111 -32.79 13.44 20.12
N GLN A 112 -33.32 13.43 21.34
CA GLN A 112 -32.53 13.30 22.57
C GLN A 112 -32.35 11.86 23.06
N ALA A 113 -33.04 10.88 22.46
CA ALA A 113 -33.14 9.52 22.99
C ALA A 113 -32.23 8.46 22.29
N ARG A 114 -31.40 8.82 21.31
CA ARG A 114 -30.54 7.84 20.65
C ARG A 114 -29.10 7.93 21.17
N PRO A 115 -28.62 6.95 21.98
CA PRO A 115 -27.20 6.84 22.24
C PRO A 115 -26.48 6.43 20.96
N ILE A 116 -25.42 7.15 20.62
CA ILE A 116 -24.46 6.75 19.59
C ILE A 116 -23.84 5.42 20.09
N ARG A 117 -24.11 4.31 19.42
CA ARG A 117 -23.40 3.06 19.67
C ARG A 117 -21.99 3.17 19.11
N PRO A 118 -20.94 2.78 19.88
CA PRO A 118 -19.55 2.77 19.44
C PRO A 118 -19.31 1.75 18.34
#